data_e5daa9d60b52f947699f2c0253e67c79
#
_entry.id   e5daa9d60b52f947699f2c0253e67c79
#
_cell.length_a   1.000
_cell.length_b   1.000
_cell.length_c   1.000
_cell.angle_alpha   90.00
_cell.angle_beta   90.00
_cell.angle_gamma   90.00
#
_symmetry.space_group_name_H-M   'P 1'
#
loop_
_entity.id
_entity.type
_entity.pdbx_description
1 polymer ?
#
loop_
_entity_poly.entity_id
_entity_poly.type
_entity_poly.pdbx_seq_one_letter_code
_entity_poly.pdbx_strand_id
1 'polypeptide(L)'
;PQQHQDDRRQRQMCIRDIIPSAVMRVTTAKVAGVKNIIACSPPKEGIGAHPSIIYTANLCGADVILNLGGVPAIAAMTYGMFGNAPADILVGPGNQFVAEAKRILFGKVGIDLFAGPTEIGIIADETADPEIVAVDLVGQAEHGYNSPCWLYTTSQKLADEVMKRVPELIEKLPEVPRLSAEAAWRDYGEVILCDTDEEMVKVSDDYAPEHLEIQTKNLEWFHKRLKNYGSLFIGEETTVAYGDKCSGTNHILPTKGAGKY
;
A
#
# COMPACT_ATOMS: atom_id res chain seq x y z
N PRO A 1 -27.39 1.95 -4.80
CA PRO A 1 -26.98 0.54 -4.85
C PRO A 1 -25.48 0.39 -5.11
N GLN A 2 -24.91 1.20 -6.01
CA GLN A 2 -23.48 1.16 -6.36
C GLN A 2 -22.58 1.64 -5.21
N GLN A 3 -22.97 2.68 -4.52
CA GLN A 3 -22.26 3.24 -3.37
C GLN A 3 -22.15 2.26 -2.19
N HIS A 4 -23.16 1.41 -1.97
CA HIS A 4 -23.12 0.34 -0.97
C HIS A 4 -22.24 -0.84 -1.37
N GLN A 5 -22.08 -1.09 -2.69
CA GLN A 5 -21.17 -2.12 -3.20
C GLN A 5 -19.71 -1.67 -3.10
N ASP A 6 -19.44 -0.40 -3.38
CA ASP A 6 -18.10 0.19 -3.26
C ASP A 6 -17.65 0.26 -1.79
N ASP A 7 -18.55 0.56 -0.86
CA ASP A 7 -18.28 0.48 0.60
C ASP A 7 -17.95 -0.95 1.07
N ARG A 8 -18.59 -1.98 0.51
CA ARG A 8 -18.26 -3.37 0.84
C ARG A 8 -16.91 -3.80 0.27
N ARG A 9 -16.56 -3.32 -0.94
CA ARG A 9 -15.25 -3.60 -1.58
C ARG A 9 -14.11 -2.95 -0.80
N GLN A 10 -14.25 -1.70 -0.40
CA GLN A 10 -13.27 -1.01 0.45
C GLN A 10 -13.12 -1.68 1.83
N ARG A 11 -14.20 -2.20 2.41
CA ARG A 11 -14.14 -2.97 3.66
C ARG A 11 -13.35 -4.28 3.51
N GLN A 12 -13.42 -4.96 2.36
CA GLN A 12 -12.65 -6.19 2.12
C GLN A 12 -11.15 -5.94 1.96
N MET A 13 -10.73 -4.83 1.36
CA MET A 13 -9.32 -4.45 1.26
C MET A 13 -8.71 -4.15 2.64
N CYS A 14 -9.42 -3.44 3.50
CA CYS A 14 -8.98 -3.25 4.90
C CYS A 14 -8.86 -4.57 5.68
N ILE A 15 -9.52 -5.65 5.26
CA ILE A 15 -9.53 -6.95 5.95
C ILE A 15 -8.29 -7.77 5.64
N ARG A 16 -7.66 -7.64 4.46
CA ARG A 16 -6.49 -8.43 4.08
C ARG A 16 -5.22 -8.04 4.84
N ASP A 17 -5.06 -6.77 5.20
CA ASP A 17 -3.84 -6.24 5.83
C ASP A 17 -3.95 -6.04 7.36
N ILE A 18 -4.95 -6.56 7.98
CA ILE A 18 -5.34 -6.22 9.35
C ILE A 18 -4.33 -6.69 10.40
N ILE A 19 -3.88 -7.94 10.35
CA ILE A 19 -2.97 -8.52 11.36
C ILE A 19 -1.59 -7.88 11.29
N PRO A 20 -0.91 -7.83 10.13
CA PRO A 20 0.38 -7.14 10.00
C PRO A 20 0.32 -5.67 10.40
N SER A 21 -0.74 -4.98 10.01
CA SER A 21 -0.93 -3.57 10.37
C SER A 21 -1.02 -3.32 11.87
N ALA A 22 -1.69 -4.19 12.62
CA ALA A 22 -1.75 -4.08 14.07
C ALA A 22 -0.36 -4.31 14.70
N VAL A 23 0.37 -5.33 14.24
CA VAL A 23 1.74 -5.61 14.69
C VAL A 23 2.65 -4.41 14.42
N MET A 24 2.72 -3.95 13.18
CA MET A 24 3.66 -2.91 12.76
C MET A 24 3.45 -1.59 13.49
N ARG A 25 2.21 -1.21 13.77
CA ARG A 25 1.90 0.09 14.39
C ARG A 25 1.95 0.05 15.90
N VAL A 26 1.25 -0.91 16.48
CA VAL A 26 1.15 -1.00 17.95
C VAL A 26 2.51 -1.34 18.57
N THR A 27 3.23 -2.31 17.99
CA THR A 27 4.56 -2.68 18.45
C THR A 27 5.56 -1.52 18.33
N THR A 28 5.55 -0.82 17.19
CA THR A 28 6.43 0.34 16.96
C THR A 28 6.13 1.44 17.98
N ALA A 29 4.87 1.78 18.21
CA ALA A 29 4.47 2.75 19.22
C ALA A 29 4.92 2.31 20.63
N LYS A 30 4.76 1.03 20.96
CA LYS A 30 5.18 0.48 22.27
C LYS A 30 6.70 0.58 22.48
N VAL A 31 7.47 0.18 21.46
CA VAL A 31 8.95 0.26 21.48
C VAL A 31 9.44 1.72 21.55
N ALA A 32 8.74 2.64 20.89
CA ALA A 32 9.00 4.07 20.97
C ALA A 32 8.63 4.70 22.32
N GLY A 33 8.06 3.93 23.25
CA GLY A 33 7.71 4.42 24.60
C GLY A 33 6.43 5.24 24.66
N VAL A 34 5.54 5.13 23.66
CA VAL A 34 4.22 5.77 23.69
C VAL A 34 3.41 5.21 24.86
N LYS A 35 2.87 6.12 25.69
CA LYS A 35 2.19 5.74 26.95
C LYS A 35 0.75 5.25 26.75
N ASN A 36 0.04 5.87 25.79
CA ASN A 36 -1.36 5.57 25.51
C ASN A 36 -1.51 5.22 24.03
N ILE A 37 -1.80 3.98 23.73
CA ILE A 37 -1.92 3.47 22.35
C ILE A 37 -3.37 3.08 22.10
N ILE A 38 -4.03 3.82 21.20
CA ILE A 38 -5.41 3.57 20.79
C ILE A 38 -5.38 2.94 19.40
N ALA A 39 -5.84 1.70 19.29
CA ALA A 39 -6.04 1.02 18.01
C ALA A 39 -7.49 1.19 17.55
N CYS A 40 -7.70 1.45 16.25
CA CYS A 40 -9.02 1.53 15.64
C CYS A 40 -9.16 0.49 14.53
N SER A 41 -10.31 -0.16 14.49
CA SER A 41 -10.66 -1.08 13.40
C SER A 41 -12.14 -0.94 13.05
N PRO A 42 -12.48 -0.88 11.74
CA PRO A 42 -13.88 -0.82 11.33
C PRO A 42 -14.64 -2.07 11.79
N PRO A 43 -15.86 -1.90 12.31
CA PRO A 43 -16.68 -3.04 12.73
C PRO A 43 -17.15 -3.83 11.51
N LYS A 44 -17.19 -5.15 11.66
CA LYS A 44 -17.93 -6.07 10.80
C LYS A 44 -19.35 -6.25 11.34
N GLU A 45 -20.28 -6.43 10.44
CA GLU A 45 -21.69 -6.67 10.80
C GLU A 45 -21.83 -7.84 11.78
N GLY A 46 -22.47 -7.58 12.92
CA GLY A 46 -22.78 -8.57 13.95
C GLY A 46 -21.65 -8.94 14.92
N ILE A 47 -20.38 -8.57 14.66
CA ILE A 47 -19.24 -9.00 15.51
C ILE A 47 -18.32 -7.88 15.99
N GLY A 48 -18.52 -6.64 15.56
CA GLY A 48 -17.58 -5.55 15.86
C GLY A 48 -16.26 -5.69 15.10
N ALA A 49 -15.14 -5.25 15.67
CA ALA A 49 -13.82 -5.46 15.07
C ALA A 49 -13.51 -6.96 14.96
N HIS A 50 -12.78 -7.35 13.93
CA HIS A 50 -12.46 -8.77 13.71
C HIS A 50 -11.66 -9.33 14.90
N PRO A 51 -12.00 -10.54 15.43
CA PRO A 51 -11.34 -11.08 16.61
C PRO A 51 -9.81 -11.18 16.51
N SER A 52 -9.28 -11.48 15.31
CA SER A 52 -7.82 -11.52 15.10
C SER A 52 -7.15 -10.16 15.25
N ILE A 53 -7.85 -9.06 14.94
CA ILE A 53 -7.30 -7.70 15.12
C ILE A 53 -7.29 -7.37 16.61
N ILE A 54 -8.40 -7.63 17.30
CA ILE A 54 -8.50 -7.39 18.73
C ILE A 54 -7.41 -8.17 19.47
N TYR A 55 -7.25 -9.44 19.13
CA TYR A 55 -6.22 -10.30 19.73
C TYR A 55 -4.82 -9.75 19.45
N THR A 56 -4.51 -9.44 18.20
CA THR A 56 -3.18 -8.98 17.81
C THR A 56 -2.86 -7.59 18.39
N ALA A 57 -3.79 -6.66 18.35
CA ALA A 57 -3.59 -5.33 18.94
C ALA A 57 -3.36 -5.41 20.44
N ASN A 58 -4.11 -6.26 21.14
CA ASN A 58 -3.91 -6.51 22.57
C ASN A 58 -2.56 -7.18 22.85
N LEU A 59 -2.17 -8.20 22.06
CA LEU A 59 -0.88 -8.89 22.19
C LEU A 59 0.29 -7.92 22.00
N CYS A 60 0.18 -6.97 21.09
CA CYS A 60 1.19 -5.95 20.83
C CYS A 60 1.21 -4.81 21.85
N GLY A 61 0.21 -4.75 22.75
CA GLY A 61 0.16 -3.81 23.85
C GLY A 61 -0.63 -2.53 23.59
N ALA A 62 -1.69 -2.58 22.76
CA ALA A 62 -2.65 -1.50 22.68
C ALA A 62 -3.42 -1.35 23.99
N ASP A 63 -3.58 -0.13 24.47
CA ASP A 63 -4.27 0.17 25.74
C ASP A 63 -5.79 0.24 25.52
N VAL A 64 -6.22 0.70 24.36
CA VAL A 64 -7.62 0.84 23.96
C VAL A 64 -7.84 0.35 22.53
N ILE A 65 -8.95 -0.35 22.30
CA ILE A 65 -9.37 -0.77 20.96
C ILE A 65 -10.76 -0.18 20.69
N LEU A 66 -10.86 0.68 19.68
CA LEU A 66 -12.12 1.29 19.26
C LEU A 66 -12.68 0.55 18.04
N ASN A 67 -13.93 0.11 18.15
CA ASN A 67 -14.69 -0.47 17.04
C ASN A 67 -15.19 0.63 16.07
N LEU A 68 -14.26 1.39 15.52
CA LEU A 68 -14.48 2.49 14.58
C LEU A 68 -13.49 2.40 13.44
N GLY A 69 -13.92 2.82 12.25
CA GLY A 69 -13.06 2.90 11.07
C GLY A 69 -13.34 4.18 10.28
N GLY A 70 -12.49 4.45 9.29
CA GLY A 70 -12.66 5.57 8.39
C GLY A 70 -12.57 6.93 9.08
N VAL A 71 -13.23 7.94 8.51
CA VAL A 71 -13.28 9.32 9.03
C VAL A 71 -13.77 9.40 10.49
N PRO A 72 -14.81 8.64 10.92
CA PRO A 72 -15.23 8.65 12.32
C PRO A 72 -14.13 8.25 13.32
N ALA A 73 -13.27 7.30 12.97
CA ALA A 73 -12.15 6.92 13.83
C ALA A 73 -11.11 8.04 13.95
N ILE A 74 -10.78 8.68 12.84
CA ILE A 74 -9.86 9.83 12.80
C ILE A 74 -10.41 10.98 13.69
N ALA A 75 -11.68 11.31 13.55
CA ALA A 75 -12.32 12.34 14.38
C ALA A 75 -12.35 11.97 15.86
N ALA A 76 -12.74 10.72 16.18
CA ALA A 76 -12.82 10.25 17.57
C ALA A 76 -11.47 10.31 18.30
N MET A 77 -10.39 9.91 17.65
CA MET A 77 -9.05 10.02 18.21
C MET A 77 -8.58 11.47 18.34
N THR A 78 -8.80 12.29 17.31
CA THR A 78 -8.37 13.71 17.33
C THR A 78 -9.06 14.53 18.42
N TYR A 79 -10.33 14.26 18.69
CA TYR A 79 -11.12 15.04 19.65
C TYR A 79 -11.28 14.37 21.02
N GLY A 80 -10.66 13.21 21.22
CA GLY A 80 -10.72 12.51 22.52
C GLY A 80 -12.13 12.03 22.87
N MET A 81 -12.81 11.37 21.92
CA MET A 81 -14.15 10.85 22.15
C MET A 81 -14.13 9.50 22.89
N PHE A 82 -15.31 9.08 23.37
CA PHE A 82 -15.53 7.80 24.07
C PHE A 82 -14.68 7.62 25.33
N GLY A 83 -14.41 8.70 26.06
CA GLY A 83 -13.68 8.68 27.31
C GLY A 83 -12.15 8.62 27.16
N ASN A 84 -11.63 8.77 25.95
CA ASN A 84 -10.21 8.85 25.71
C ASN A 84 -9.72 10.30 25.69
N ALA A 85 -8.43 10.51 25.96
CA ALA A 85 -7.79 11.78 25.70
C ALA A 85 -7.62 12.02 24.18
N PRO A 86 -7.54 13.27 23.70
CA PRO A 86 -7.14 13.56 22.32
C PRO A 86 -5.78 12.94 22.01
N ALA A 87 -5.66 12.36 20.82
CA ALA A 87 -4.39 11.81 20.36
C ALA A 87 -3.40 12.92 19.99
N ASP A 88 -2.12 12.71 20.27
CA ASP A 88 -1.04 13.58 19.84
C ASP A 88 -0.65 13.32 18.38
N ILE A 89 -0.75 12.06 17.92
CA ILE A 89 -0.42 11.64 16.56
C ILE A 89 -1.35 10.53 16.07
N LEU A 90 -1.71 10.60 14.79
CA LEU A 90 -2.48 9.57 14.08
C LEU A 90 -1.56 8.82 13.10
N VAL A 91 -1.53 7.51 13.23
CA VAL A 91 -0.68 6.63 12.40
C VAL A 91 -1.56 5.57 11.72
N GLY A 92 -1.38 5.38 10.44
CA GLY A 92 -2.02 4.30 9.71
C GLY A 92 -2.54 4.68 8.33
N PRO A 93 -2.64 3.70 7.42
CA PRO A 93 -3.23 3.87 6.12
C PRO A 93 -4.75 3.92 6.19
N GLY A 94 -5.35 4.30 5.09
CA GLY A 94 -6.78 4.28 4.91
C GLY A 94 -7.14 4.59 3.46
N ASN A 95 -8.43 4.66 3.19
CA ASN A 95 -8.90 5.10 1.89
C ASN A 95 -8.69 6.62 1.71
N GLN A 96 -9.02 7.13 0.52
CA GLN A 96 -8.91 8.55 0.19
C GLN A 96 -9.61 9.49 1.20
N PHE A 97 -10.71 9.05 1.82
CA PHE A 97 -11.44 9.86 2.82
C PHE A 97 -10.68 9.93 4.15
N VAL A 98 -9.98 8.85 4.53
CA VAL A 98 -9.10 8.84 5.71
C VAL A 98 -7.90 9.74 5.48
N ALA A 99 -7.27 9.66 4.29
CA ALA A 99 -6.17 10.52 3.92
C ALA A 99 -6.59 12.00 3.94
N GLU A 100 -7.77 12.32 3.39
CA GLU A 100 -8.30 13.69 3.42
C GLU A 100 -8.64 14.17 4.83
N ALA A 101 -9.22 13.31 5.68
CA ALA A 101 -9.46 13.65 7.07
C ALA A 101 -8.16 13.94 7.84
N LYS A 102 -7.10 13.15 7.62
CA LYS A 102 -5.77 13.42 8.18
C LYS A 102 -5.21 14.75 7.68
N ARG A 103 -5.37 15.05 6.37
CA ARG A 103 -4.94 16.32 5.79
C ARG A 103 -5.61 17.53 6.44
N ILE A 104 -6.94 17.46 6.63
CA ILE A 104 -7.73 18.56 7.25
C ILE A 104 -7.34 18.77 8.71
N LEU A 105 -7.02 17.72 9.44
CA LEU A 105 -6.73 17.75 10.86
C LEU A 105 -5.24 17.93 11.18
N PHE A 106 -4.37 17.87 10.18
CA PHE A 106 -2.95 18.14 10.36
C PHE A 106 -2.74 19.55 10.93
N GLY A 107 -1.90 19.63 11.96
CA GLY A 107 -1.70 20.87 12.73
C GLY A 107 -2.54 20.92 14.02
N LYS A 108 -3.73 20.29 14.04
CA LYS A 108 -4.46 20.02 15.28
C LYS A 108 -3.97 18.75 15.97
N VAL A 109 -3.61 17.74 15.18
CA VAL A 109 -3.03 16.47 15.59
C VAL A 109 -1.86 16.16 14.65
N GLY A 110 -0.81 15.53 15.14
CA GLY A 110 0.26 15.01 14.30
C GLY A 110 -0.25 13.86 13.42
N ILE A 111 0.35 13.68 12.25
CA ILE A 111 0.10 12.53 11.38
C ILE A 111 1.42 11.90 10.95
N ASP A 112 1.39 10.63 10.57
CA ASP A 112 2.52 9.95 9.95
C ASP A 112 2.79 10.51 8.53
N LEU A 113 1.90 10.20 7.58
CA LEU A 113 1.98 10.64 6.19
C LEU A 113 0.59 10.58 5.53
N PHE A 114 0.49 11.15 4.33
CA PHE A 114 -0.68 11.03 3.48
C PHE A 114 -0.56 9.77 2.62
N ALA A 115 -0.95 8.60 3.16
CA ALA A 115 -1.02 7.36 2.40
C ALA A 115 -2.28 7.36 1.54
N GLY A 116 -2.09 7.42 0.23
CA GLY A 116 -3.14 7.31 -0.79
C GLY A 116 -3.37 5.87 -1.24
N PRO A 117 -3.86 5.67 -2.47
CA PRO A 117 -3.94 4.35 -3.09
C PRO A 117 -2.54 3.76 -3.20
N THR A 118 -2.45 2.46 -3.00
CA THR A 118 -1.17 1.74 -3.08
C THR A 118 -0.64 1.72 -4.52
N GLU A 119 0.67 1.78 -4.68
CA GLU A 119 1.35 1.95 -5.96
C GLU A 119 2.49 0.94 -6.12
N ILE A 120 2.75 0.50 -7.34
CA ILE A 120 3.94 -0.27 -7.68
C ILE A 120 4.60 0.27 -8.94
N GLY A 121 5.92 0.38 -8.92
CA GLY A 121 6.78 0.54 -10.09
C GLY A 121 7.74 -0.63 -10.20
N ILE A 122 7.90 -1.17 -11.39
CA ILE A 122 8.86 -2.24 -11.67
C ILE A 122 9.84 -1.77 -12.73
N ILE A 123 11.13 -1.79 -12.42
CA ILE A 123 12.20 -1.60 -13.38
C ILE A 123 12.66 -2.99 -13.84
N ALA A 124 12.50 -3.30 -15.12
CA ALA A 124 12.84 -4.61 -15.66
C ALA A 124 13.52 -4.49 -17.03
N ASP A 125 14.56 -5.32 -17.28
CA ASP A 125 15.22 -5.42 -18.57
C ASP A 125 14.84 -6.73 -19.32
N GLU A 126 15.51 -7.03 -20.41
CA GLU A 126 15.25 -8.23 -21.22
C GLU A 126 15.52 -9.54 -20.51
N THR A 127 16.15 -9.53 -19.33
CA THR A 127 16.46 -10.76 -18.55
C THR A 127 15.35 -11.11 -17.56
N ALA A 128 14.43 -10.21 -17.30
CA ALA A 128 13.31 -10.42 -16.37
C ALA A 128 12.31 -11.46 -16.92
N ASP A 129 11.71 -12.23 -16.01
CA ASP A 129 10.61 -13.12 -16.35
C ASP A 129 9.30 -12.33 -16.49
N PRO A 130 8.69 -12.27 -17.70
CA PRO A 130 7.44 -11.55 -17.91
C PRO A 130 6.28 -12.07 -17.06
N GLU A 131 6.30 -13.34 -16.65
CA GLU A 131 5.28 -13.90 -15.74
C GLU A 131 5.41 -13.29 -14.34
N ILE A 132 6.62 -13.17 -13.79
CA ILE A 132 6.87 -12.60 -12.47
C ILE A 132 6.47 -11.11 -12.48
N VAL A 133 6.97 -10.35 -13.47
CA VAL A 133 6.61 -8.93 -13.64
C VAL A 133 5.08 -8.73 -13.67
N ALA A 134 4.38 -9.55 -14.48
CA ALA A 134 2.93 -9.44 -14.61
C ALA A 134 2.20 -9.82 -13.31
N VAL A 135 2.66 -10.84 -12.58
CA VAL A 135 2.08 -11.26 -11.29
C VAL A 135 2.23 -10.16 -10.24
N ASP A 136 3.40 -9.52 -10.15
CA ASP A 136 3.64 -8.44 -9.18
C ASP A 136 2.80 -7.20 -9.48
N LEU A 137 2.67 -6.81 -10.76
CA LEU A 137 1.76 -5.74 -11.19
C LEU A 137 0.29 -6.04 -10.83
N VAL A 138 -0.18 -7.26 -11.09
CA VAL A 138 -1.55 -7.68 -10.78
C VAL A 138 -1.78 -7.78 -9.27
N GLY A 139 -0.79 -8.30 -8.53
CA GLY A 139 -0.83 -8.37 -7.07
C GLY A 139 -1.03 -7.01 -6.42
N GLN A 140 -0.51 -5.93 -7.02
CA GLN A 140 -0.73 -4.58 -6.55
C GLN A 140 -2.04 -3.97 -7.09
N ALA A 141 -2.38 -4.21 -8.36
CA ALA A 141 -3.61 -3.72 -8.97
C ALA A 141 -4.87 -4.22 -8.25
N GLU A 142 -4.86 -5.44 -7.69
CA GLU A 142 -6.01 -6.00 -6.95
C GLU A 142 -6.36 -5.26 -5.66
N HIS A 143 -5.45 -4.41 -5.14
CA HIS A 143 -5.67 -3.65 -3.90
C HIS A 143 -6.74 -2.58 -4.04
N GLY A 144 -6.94 -2.01 -5.22
CA GLY A 144 -7.97 -1.00 -5.43
C GLY A 144 -8.10 -0.53 -6.87
N TYR A 145 -9.29 -0.09 -7.23
CA TYR A 145 -9.62 0.41 -8.57
C TYR A 145 -8.78 1.63 -9.02
N ASN A 146 -8.07 2.26 -8.12
CA ASN A 146 -7.22 3.44 -8.35
C ASN A 146 -5.77 3.22 -7.93
N SER A 147 -5.29 1.97 -7.93
CA SER A 147 -3.90 1.58 -7.63
C SER A 147 -3.04 1.69 -8.88
N PRO A 148 -2.12 2.66 -8.98
CA PRO A 148 -1.22 2.77 -10.11
C PRO A 148 -0.23 1.60 -10.18
N CYS A 149 0.02 1.13 -11.40
CA CYS A 149 0.94 0.03 -11.67
C CYS A 149 1.80 0.40 -12.88
N TRP A 150 3.10 0.54 -12.67
CA TRP A 150 4.03 1.02 -13.68
C TRP A 150 5.13 0.01 -14.00
N LEU A 151 5.37 -0.25 -15.27
CA LEU A 151 6.54 -0.97 -15.76
C LEU A 151 7.45 0.01 -16.50
N TYR A 152 8.69 0.10 -16.08
CA TYR A 152 9.78 0.83 -16.77
C TYR A 152 10.72 -0.19 -17.39
N THR A 153 10.87 -0.19 -18.71
CA THR A 153 11.70 -1.19 -19.40
C THR A 153 12.37 -0.62 -20.64
N THR A 154 13.54 -1.18 -20.97
CA THR A 154 14.20 -0.94 -22.27
C THR A 154 13.86 -2.03 -23.29
N SER A 155 13.13 -3.08 -22.90
CA SER A 155 12.81 -4.23 -23.74
C SER A 155 11.38 -4.14 -24.27
N GLN A 156 11.23 -3.83 -25.57
CA GLN A 156 9.92 -3.88 -26.25
C GLN A 156 9.28 -5.26 -26.14
N LYS A 157 10.09 -6.32 -26.26
CA LYS A 157 9.61 -7.70 -26.14
C LYS A 157 8.96 -7.95 -24.77
N LEU A 158 9.65 -7.57 -23.70
CA LEU A 158 9.12 -7.71 -22.33
C LEU A 158 7.83 -6.90 -22.15
N ALA A 159 7.81 -5.65 -22.64
CA ALA A 159 6.64 -4.80 -22.60
C ALA A 159 5.41 -5.47 -23.25
N ASP A 160 5.59 -6.02 -24.46
CA ASP A 160 4.51 -6.67 -25.21
C ASP A 160 4.02 -7.95 -24.49
N GLU A 161 4.94 -8.76 -23.94
CA GLU A 161 4.62 -9.98 -23.20
C GLU A 161 3.86 -9.66 -21.90
N VAL A 162 4.28 -8.65 -21.13
CA VAL A 162 3.61 -8.22 -19.90
C VAL A 162 2.23 -7.63 -20.20
N MET A 163 2.11 -6.74 -21.19
CA MET A 163 0.81 -6.17 -21.59
C MET A 163 -0.20 -7.23 -22.01
N LYS A 164 0.24 -8.32 -22.62
CA LYS A 164 -0.60 -9.46 -22.94
C LYS A 164 -0.95 -10.29 -21.70
N ARG A 165 0.05 -10.50 -20.81
CA ARG A 165 -0.09 -11.41 -19.67
C ARG A 165 -0.94 -10.87 -18.53
N VAL A 166 -0.85 -9.58 -18.23
CA VAL A 166 -1.60 -8.94 -17.12
C VAL A 166 -3.11 -9.17 -17.23
N PRO A 167 -3.80 -8.92 -18.37
CA PRO A 167 -5.24 -9.21 -18.49
C PRO A 167 -5.58 -10.69 -18.25
N GLU A 168 -4.76 -11.62 -18.73
CA GLU A 168 -4.97 -13.06 -18.54
C GLU A 168 -4.88 -13.49 -17.07
N LEU A 169 -4.04 -12.82 -16.28
CA LEU A 169 -3.92 -13.05 -14.84
C LEU A 169 -5.09 -12.43 -14.08
N ILE A 170 -5.51 -11.24 -14.46
CA ILE A 170 -6.65 -10.53 -13.87
C ILE A 170 -7.93 -11.39 -14.00
N GLU A 171 -8.15 -12.01 -15.15
CA GLU A 171 -9.31 -12.88 -15.37
C GLU A 171 -9.38 -14.09 -14.41
N LYS A 172 -8.24 -14.55 -13.89
CA LYS A 172 -8.16 -15.68 -12.95
C LYS A 172 -8.46 -15.29 -11.50
N LEU A 173 -8.50 -14.00 -11.19
CA LEU A 173 -8.77 -13.53 -9.84
C LEU A 173 -10.23 -13.76 -9.45
N PRO A 174 -10.53 -13.94 -8.14
CA PRO A 174 -11.89 -13.89 -7.62
C PRO A 174 -12.58 -12.57 -8.00
N GLU A 175 -13.92 -12.56 -8.09
CA GLU A 175 -14.69 -11.44 -8.63
C GLU A 175 -14.30 -10.06 -8.09
N VAL A 176 -14.14 -9.91 -6.77
CA VAL A 176 -13.88 -8.61 -6.15
C VAL A 176 -12.48 -8.08 -6.47
N PRO A 177 -11.37 -8.86 -6.25
CA PRO A 177 -10.04 -8.42 -6.68
C PRO A 177 -9.95 -8.23 -8.19
N ARG A 178 -10.62 -9.09 -8.99
CA ARG A 178 -10.66 -8.96 -10.45
C ARG A 178 -11.19 -7.61 -10.90
N LEU A 179 -12.36 -7.19 -10.41
CA LEU A 179 -12.95 -5.89 -10.76
C LEU A 179 -12.06 -4.70 -10.34
N SER A 180 -11.36 -4.83 -9.22
CA SER A 180 -10.38 -3.81 -8.78
C SER A 180 -9.19 -3.74 -9.73
N ALA A 181 -8.59 -4.90 -10.03
CA ALA A 181 -7.42 -4.98 -10.89
C ALA A 181 -7.73 -4.56 -12.35
N GLU A 182 -8.90 -4.95 -12.89
CA GLU A 182 -9.35 -4.50 -14.21
C GLU A 182 -9.42 -2.97 -14.31
N ALA A 183 -10.03 -2.32 -13.31
CA ALA A 183 -10.15 -0.87 -13.28
C ALA A 183 -8.79 -0.19 -13.09
N ALA A 184 -7.98 -0.69 -12.16
CA ALA A 184 -6.64 -0.16 -11.88
C ALA A 184 -5.73 -0.25 -13.11
N TRP A 185 -5.67 -1.41 -13.76
CA TRP A 185 -4.84 -1.61 -14.95
C TRP A 185 -5.31 -0.76 -16.13
N ARG A 186 -6.63 -0.70 -16.39
CA ARG A 186 -7.20 0.10 -17.48
C ARG A 186 -6.95 1.61 -17.32
N ASP A 187 -7.10 2.14 -16.09
CA ASP A 187 -7.17 3.57 -15.84
C ASP A 187 -5.83 4.15 -15.31
N TYR A 188 -4.97 3.31 -14.71
CA TYR A 188 -3.74 3.72 -14.03
C TYR A 188 -2.54 2.82 -14.32
N GLY A 189 -2.70 1.77 -15.14
CA GLY A 189 -1.59 0.93 -15.62
C GLY A 189 -0.82 1.64 -16.73
N GLU A 190 0.51 1.70 -16.62
CA GLU A 190 1.38 2.28 -17.65
C GLU A 190 2.58 1.37 -17.89
N VAL A 191 2.88 1.13 -19.16
CA VAL A 191 4.10 0.47 -19.59
C VAL A 191 4.96 1.48 -20.35
N ILE A 192 6.08 1.86 -19.76
CA ILE A 192 6.93 2.94 -20.25
C ILE A 192 8.19 2.33 -20.84
N LEU A 193 8.31 2.46 -22.17
CA LEU A 193 9.49 2.04 -22.89
C LEU A 193 10.52 3.18 -22.87
N CYS A 194 11.68 2.88 -22.30
CA CYS A 194 12.82 3.79 -22.17
C CYS A 194 13.91 3.44 -23.18
N ASP A 195 14.68 4.43 -23.60
CA ASP A 195 15.80 4.19 -24.51
C ASP A 195 17.05 3.66 -23.78
N THR A 196 17.22 3.98 -22.48
CA THR A 196 18.39 3.63 -21.68
C THR A 196 18.04 3.30 -20.21
N ASP A 197 18.97 2.62 -19.52
CA ASP A 197 18.86 2.36 -18.08
C ASP A 197 18.81 3.64 -17.26
N GLU A 198 19.55 4.69 -17.67
CA GLU A 198 19.52 6.01 -17.03
C GLU A 198 18.15 6.67 -17.13
N GLU A 199 17.46 6.47 -18.25
CA GLU A 199 16.09 6.96 -18.42
C GLU A 199 15.12 6.21 -17.53
N MET A 200 15.24 4.88 -17.39
CA MET A 200 14.43 4.11 -16.45
C MET A 200 14.58 4.63 -15.01
N VAL A 201 15.82 4.90 -14.58
CA VAL A 201 16.08 5.49 -13.25
C VAL A 201 15.42 6.85 -13.12
N LYS A 202 15.58 7.73 -14.12
CA LYS A 202 15.01 9.07 -14.09
C LYS A 202 13.49 9.05 -14.02
N VAL A 203 12.84 8.26 -14.87
CA VAL A 203 11.37 8.16 -14.90
C VAL A 203 10.87 7.56 -13.59
N SER A 204 11.49 6.50 -13.09
CA SER A 204 11.13 5.91 -11.78
C SER A 204 11.25 6.92 -10.63
N ASP A 205 12.36 7.68 -10.57
CA ASP A 205 12.55 8.72 -9.56
C ASP A 205 11.53 9.89 -9.72
N ASP A 206 11.10 10.17 -10.95
CA ASP A 206 10.06 11.18 -11.22
C ASP A 206 8.66 10.71 -10.76
N TYR A 207 8.36 9.44 -10.86
CA TYR A 207 7.13 8.84 -10.34
C TYR A 207 7.19 8.64 -8.81
N ALA A 208 8.36 8.26 -8.29
CA ALA A 208 8.61 7.97 -6.87
C ALA A 208 7.59 7.00 -6.27
N PRO A 209 7.50 5.77 -6.79
CA PRO A 209 6.46 4.81 -6.40
C PRO A 209 6.56 4.40 -4.93
N GLU A 210 5.43 4.05 -4.35
CA GLU A 210 5.34 3.48 -3.00
C GLU A 210 6.20 2.22 -2.88
N HIS A 211 6.00 1.28 -3.78
CA HIS A 211 6.80 0.06 -3.90
C HIS A 211 7.58 0.12 -5.21
N LEU A 212 8.88 -0.03 -5.14
CA LEU A 212 9.74 -0.11 -6.31
C LEU A 212 10.45 -1.46 -6.35
N GLU A 213 10.30 -2.20 -7.44
CA GLU A 213 11.00 -3.45 -7.69
C GLU A 213 12.04 -3.29 -8.79
N ILE A 214 13.17 -3.98 -8.65
CA ILE A 214 14.22 -4.04 -9.66
C ILE A 214 14.39 -5.50 -10.08
N GLN A 215 14.03 -5.79 -11.33
CA GLN A 215 14.13 -7.11 -11.96
C GLN A 215 15.02 -7.00 -13.20
N THR A 216 16.30 -6.72 -12.99
CA THR A 216 17.28 -6.49 -14.06
C THR A 216 18.55 -7.27 -13.81
N LYS A 217 19.34 -7.45 -14.88
CA LYS A 217 20.64 -8.09 -14.80
C LYS A 217 21.65 -7.38 -13.89
N ASN A 218 21.55 -6.04 -13.77
CA ASN A 218 22.52 -5.22 -13.05
C ASN A 218 21.90 -4.52 -11.83
N LEU A 219 21.42 -5.31 -10.89
CA LEU A 219 20.71 -4.85 -9.69
C LEU A 219 21.47 -3.76 -8.90
N GLU A 220 22.81 -3.96 -8.73
CA GLU A 220 23.64 -3.04 -7.96
C GLU A 220 23.78 -1.68 -8.64
N TRP A 221 23.79 -1.65 -9.98
CA TRP A 221 23.88 -0.39 -10.73
C TRP A 221 22.64 0.48 -10.52
N PHE A 222 21.44 -0.12 -10.55
CA PHE A 222 20.18 0.56 -10.27
C PHE A 222 20.08 0.97 -8.81
N HIS A 223 20.36 0.07 -7.88
CA HIS A 223 20.32 0.35 -6.44
C HIS A 223 21.14 1.58 -6.05
N LYS A 224 22.30 1.78 -6.63
CA LYS A 224 23.16 2.94 -6.36
C LYS A 224 22.66 4.27 -6.94
N ARG A 225 21.73 4.25 -7.88
CA ARG A 225 21.27 5.44 -8.61
C ARG A 225 19.85 5.88 -8.25
N LEU A 226 18.99 4.94 -7.92
CA LEU A 226 17.62 5.22 -7.48
C LEU A 226 17.62 5.96 -6.16
N LYS A 227 16.72 6.94 -6.04
CA LYS A 227 16.64 7.85 -4.87
C LYS A 227 15.25 7.98 -4.29
N ASN A 228 14.22 7.91 -5.14
CA ASN A 228 12.86 8.29 -4.80
C ASN A 228 11.92 7.08 -4.83
N TYR A 229 11.64 6.49 -3.69
CA TYR A 229 10.72 5.36 -3.52
C TYR A 229 10.31 5.21 -2.05
N GLY A 230 9.22 4.50 -1.78
CA GLY A 230 8.83 4.15 -0.41
C GLY A 230 9.61 2.96 0.10
N SER A 231 9.46 1.79 -0.54
CA SER A 231 10.24 0.57 -0.28
C SER A 231 10.85 0.05 -1.57
N LEU A 232 12.09 -0.48 -1.47
CA LEU A 232 12.83 -1.04 -2.60
C LEU A 232 12.99 -2.55 -2.44
N PHE A 233 12.62 -3.31 -3.47
CA PHE A 233 12.75 -4.75 -3.59
C PHE A 233 13.74 -5.07 -4.70
N ILE A 234 14.78 -5.84 -4.40
CA ILE A 234 15.92 -6.03 -5.30
C ILE A 234 16.00 -7.48 -5.75
N GLY A 235 15.74 -7.73 -7.03
CA GLY A 235 15.76 -9.03 -7.69
C GLY A 235 14.40 -9.71 -7.70
N GLU A 236 14.22 -10.63 -8.66
CA GLU A 236 12.97 -11.36 -8.90
C GLU A 236 12.52 -12.26 -7.73
N GLU A 237 13.45 -12.65 -6.86
CA GLU A 237 13.17 -13.45 -5.67
C GLU A 237 12.54 -12.63 -4.54
N THR A 238 12.42 -11.29 -4.69
CA THR A 238 11.84 -10.39 -3.70
C THR A 238 10.56 -9.76 -4.23
N THR A 239 9.55 -9.66 -3.37
CA THR A 239 8.25 -9.08 -3.72
C THR A 239 7.67 -8.29 -2.55
N VAL A 240 6.70 -7.45 -2.79
CA VAL A 240 5.96 -6.66 -1.78
C VAL A 240 5.49 -7.52 -0.61
N ALA A 241 5.07 -8.77 -0.87
CA ALA A 241 4.64 -9.71 0.15
C ALA A 241 5.71 -9.99 1.23
N TYR A 242 6.99 -9.93 0.90
CA TYR A 242 8.08 -10.04 1.89
C TYR A 242 8.13 -8.84 2.82
N GLY A 243 7.95 -7.63 2.28
CA GLY A 243 7.85 -6.41 3.05
C GLY A 243 6.72 -6.49 4.07
N ASP A 244 5.57 -6.94 3.64
CA ASP A 244 4.35 -7.03 4.45
C ASP A 244 4.40 -8.11 5.53
N LYS A 245 5.13 -9.19 5.31
CA LYS A 245 5.02 -10.41 6.14
C LYS A 245 6.29 -10.79 6.89
N CYS A 246 7.48 -10.58 6.31
CA CYS A 246 8.69 -11.27 6.75
C CYS A 246 9.89 -10.35 7.03
N SER A 247 10.06 -9.25 6.28
CA SER A 247 11.28 -8.45 6.35
C SER A 247 11.28 -7.39 7.45
N GLY A 248 10.12 -7.13 8.07
CA GLY A 248 9.99 -6.13 9.13
C GLY A 248 9.89 -4.68 8.64
N THR A 249 9.74 -4.47 7.33
CA THR A 249 9.47 -3.13 6.79
C THR A 249 8.06 -2.67 7.13
N ASN A 250 7.85 -1.36 7.17
CA ASN A 250 6.52 -0.79 7.34
C ASN A 250 5.82 -0.71 5.97
N HIS A 251 4.55 -1.10 5.90
CA HIS A 251 3.74 -0.99 4.70
C HIS A 251 2.94 0.33 4.61
N ILE A 252 3.14 1.26 5.53
CA ILE A 252 2.60 2.61 5.43
C ILE A 252 3.70 3.46 4.81
N LEU A 253 3.61 3.66 3.52
CA LEU A 253 4.65 4.24 2.70
C LEU A 253 4.14 5.49 1.97
N PRO A 254 5.04 6.37 1.54
CA PRO A 254 4.65 7.56 0.77
C PRO A 254 4.11 7.17 -0.60
N THR A 255 2.98 7.80 -0.99
CA THR A 255 2.35 7.64 -2.30
C THR A 255 2.28 8.97 -3.04
N LYS A 256 1.86 8.98 -4.29
CA LYS A 256 1.67 10.19 -5.13
C LYS A 256 2.92 11.05 -5.20
N GLY A 257 4.07 10.40 -5.37
CA GLY A 257 5.35 11.08 -5.51
C GLY A 257 5.91 11.65 -4.20
N ALA A 258 5.31 11.35 -3.05
CA ALA A 258 5.82 11.83 -1.76
C ALA A 258 7.15 11.18 -1.35
N GLY A 259 7.56 10.09 -1.99
CA GLY A 259 8.88 9.47 -1.84
C GLY A 259 10.05 10.36 -2.25
N LYS A 260 9.78 11.55 -2.81
CA LYS A 260 10.79 12.59 -3.16
C LYS A 260 11.23 13.42 -1.96
N TYR A 261 10.48 13.41 -0.87
CA TYR A 261 10.65 14.35 0.26
C TYR A 261 10.98 13.67 1.58
#